data_b46bfa6574fc73fdc17347fe4bef13a4
#
_entry.id   b46bfa6574fc73fdc17347fe4bef13a4
#
_cell.length_a   1.000
_cell.length_b   1.000
_cell.length_c   1.000
_cell.angle_alpha   90.00
_cell.angle_beta   90.00
_cell.angle_gamma   90.00
#
_symmetry.space_group_name_H-M   'P 1'
#
loop_
_entity.id
_entity.type
_entity.pdbx_description
1 polymer ?
#
loop_
_entity_poly.entity_id
_entity_poly.type
_entity_poly.pdbx_seq_one_letter_code
_entity_poly.pdbx_strand_id
1 'polypeptide(L)'
;MNPQDDVLILGGGAIGLATALSLLEAGRGVRVLEAGRVGGATSHGNCGTVTPSHAPPLAAPGVPWRALRWMLSPDAPLYLKPRVDPELWRWLLRFARRCNHRAWMESARGRAAILRDSRARLAQWIERYGLDCQFTASGLDYVFRDRRNFDEYVAECGPLAELGIATEVIDGAEYQRREPALREGLVGAIHFPDDAHLRPDRYTAGLARAIRDRGGVIEEQATATALLPDATGATVELADGSRRRAREVVVAMAAWTPRLLRPLGVRLPIQPGKGYSITYGPQPGAPRRPLVLKDRQVFVTPWEDGFRLGSTMEFSGQDTSLNPVRLGALERAAREYLRQPPPAGAALEKWYGWRPMTYDDLPALGRAPGHPHVWIAAGHGMLGISMSAASGQLVADLVTGRTPAIDPAPYRVERFQ
;
A
#
# COMPACT_ATOMS: atom_id res chain seq x y z
N MET A 1 -30.70 23.67 6.02
CA MET A 1 -29.66 23.25 5.04
C MET A 1 -28.41 22.93 5.83
N ASN A 2 -27.88 21.70 5.73
CA ASN A 2 -26.56 21.41 6.34
C ASN A 2 -25.52 22.37 5.71
N PRO A 3 -24.63 22.96 6.50
CA PRO A 3 -23.57 23.81 5.96
C PRO A 3 -22.77 23.00 4.94
N GLN A 4 -22.41 23.63 3.83
CA GLN A 4 -21.57 23.02 2.80
C GLN A 4 -20.17 22.86 3.35
N ASP A 5 -19.66 21.61 3.38
CA ASP A 5 -18.27 21.34 3.70
C ASP A 5 -17.34 21.94 2.62
N ASP A 6 -16.12 22.32 2.99
CA ASP A 6 -15.15 22.80 2.02
C ASP A 6 -14.59 21.63 1.20
N VAL A 7 -14.00 20.63 1.88
CA VAL A 7 -13.51 19.41 1.24
C VAL A 7 -14.05 18.17 1.96
N LEU A 8 -14.66 17.27 1.20
CA LEU A 8 -15.13 15.97 1.69
C LEU A 8 -14.20 14.86 1.16
N ILE A 9 -13.77 13.97 2.04
CA ILE A 9 -12.91 12.86 1.69
C ILE A 9 -13.64 11.55 1.94
N LEU A 10 -13.74 10.71 0.91
CA LEU A 10 -14.36 9.40 0.97
C LEU A 10 -13.29 8.32 1.18
N GLY A 11 -13.29 7.73 2.39
CA GLY A 11 -12.34 6.72 2.85
C GLY A 11 -11.38 7.21 3.91
N GLY A 12 -11.44 6.61 5.10
CA GLY A 12 -10.60 6.87 6.28
C GLY A 12 -9.39 5.94 6.39
N GLY A 13 -8.87 5.43 5.27
CA GLY A 13 -7.59 4.70 5.21
C GLY A 13 -6.39 5.65 5.20
N ALA A 14 -5.17 5.09 5.15
CA ALA A 14 -3.93 5.87 5.18
C ALA A 14 -3.88 7.00 4.13
N ILE A 15 -4.41 6.77 2.92
CA ILE A 15 -4.41 7.75 1.83
C ILE A 15 -5.40 8.88 2.11
N GLY A 16 -6.62 8.57 2.50
CA GLY A 16 -7.64 9.58 2.80
C GLY A 16 -7.25 10.43 4.01
N LEU A 17 -6.73 9.81 5.07
CA LEU A 17 -6.25 10.54 6.25
C LEU A 17 -5.04 11.42 5.95
N ALA A 18 -4.07 10.92 5.17
CA ALA A 18 -2.94 11.72 4.73
C ALA A 18 -3.37 12.92 3.87
N THR A 19 -4.35 12.73 2.98
CA THR A 19 -4.94 13.81 2.18
C THR A 19 -5.67 14.82 3.07
N ALA A 20 -6.43 14.35 4.07
CA ALA A 20 -7.10 15.20 5.03
C ALA A 20 -6.12 16.09 5.80
N LEU A 21 -5.06 15.50 6.33
CA LEU A 21 -4.03 16.23 7.08
C LEU A 21 -3.34 17.27 6.21
N SER A 22 -2.94 16.92 4.97
CA SER A 22 -2.31 17.87 4.03
C SER A 22 -3.24 19.03 3.65
N LEU A 23 -4.54 18.78 3.47
CA LEU A 23 -5.53 19.84 3.20
C LEU A 23 -5.73 20.77 4.39
N LEU A 24 -5.76 20.24 5.62
CA LEU A 24 -5.80 21.04 6.85
C LEU A 24 -4.52 21.89 7.00
N GLU A 25 -3.34 21.36 6.68
CA GLU A 25 -2.08 22.11 6.63
C GLU A 25 -2.14 23.22 5.56
N ALA A 26 -2.89 23.00 4.49
CA ALA A 26 -3.13 23.99 3.45
C ALA A 26 -4.23 25.02 3.80
N GLY A 27 -4.83 24.95 5.01
CA GLY A 27 -5.86 25.87 5.49
C GLY A 27 -7.28 25.57 4.99
N ARG A 28 -7.54 24.34 4.50
CA ARG A 28 -8.88 23.92 4.03
C ARG A 28 -9.65 23.21 5.15
N GLY A 29 -10.94 23.47 5.25
CA GLY A 29 -11.85 22.71 6.10
C GLY A 29 -12.09 21.31 5.54
N VAL A 30 -11.98 20.27 6.38
CA VAL A 30 -12.04 18.87 5.92
C VAL A 30 -13.01 18.03 6.75
N ARG A 31 -13.81 17.21 6.05
CA ARG A 31 -14.59 16.13 6.61
C ARG A 31 -14.21 14.81 5.92
N VAL A 32 -13.91 13.79 6.70
CA VAL A 32 -13.65 12.42 6.22
C VAL A 32 -14.87 11.55 6.51
N LEU A 33 -15.35 10.83 5.50
CA LEU A 33 -16.39 9.80 5.63
C LEU A 33 -15.75 8.42 5.49
N GLU A 34 -15.91 7.58 6.50
CA GLU A 34 -15.40 6.21 6.53
C GLU A 34 -16.54 5.22 6.73
N ALA A 35 -16.62 4.22 5.85
CA ALA A 35 -17.70 3.23 5.87
C ALA A 35 -17.69 2.35 7.13
N GLY A 36 -16.52 2.07 7.66
CA GLY A 36 -16.32 1.27 8.85
C GLY A 36 -15.67 2.06 9.98
N ARG A 37 -14.52 1.57 10.43
CA ARG A 37 -13.62 2.26 11.38
C ARG A 37 -12.43 2.82 10.64
N VAL A 38 -11.93 3.94 11.09
CA VAL A 38 -10.70 4.56 10.58
C VAL A 38 -9.55 3.54 10.55
N GLY A 39 -8.90 3.45 9.39
CA GLY A 39 -7.80 2.52 9.17
C GLY A 39 -8.18 1.04 9.12
N GLY A 40 -9.44 0.66 9.42
CA GLY A 40 -9.87 -0.73 9.64
C GLY A 40 -9.92 -1.62 8.40
N ALA A 41 -9.83 -1.05 7.20
CA ALA A 41 -9.83 -1.80 5.94
C ALA A 41 -8.40 -2.21 5.52
N THR A 42 -8.01 -1.94 4.26
CA THR A 42 -6.73 -2.38 3.66
C THR A 42 -5.49 -1.88 4.43
N SER A 43 -5.58 -0.77 5.14
CA SER A 43 -4.46 -0.23 5.93
C SER A 43 -4.16 -1.04 7.18
N HIS A 44 -5.16 -1.66 7.84
CA HIS A 44 -5.03 -2.34 9.13
C HIS A 44 -3.99 -3.47 9.13
N GLY A 45 -4.14 -4.44 8.26
CA GLY A 45 -3.28 -5.62 8.21
C GLY A 45 -2.08 -5.50 7.28
N ASN A 46 -1.72 -4.28 6.86
CA ASN A 46 -0.49 -4.02 6.13
C ASN A 46 0.74 -4.40 6.97
N CYS A 47 1.84 -4.80 6.33
CA CYS A 47 3.08 -5.15 7.03
C CYS A 47 3.79 -3.93 7.64
N GLY A 48 3.35 -2.72 7.39
CA GLY A 48 3.89 -1.49 7.99
C GLY A 48 5.25 -1.07 7.48
N THR A 49 5.74 -1.67 6.41
CA THR A 49 7.01 -1.25 5.81
C THR A 49 6.84 0.05 5.03
N VAL A 50 7.79 0.96 5.18
CA VAL A 50 7.92 2.23 4.45
C VAL A 50 9.17 2.11 3.59
N THR A 51 8.97 1.80 2.31
CA THR A 51 10.00 1.19 1.47
C THR A 51 10.27 1.97 0.18
N PRO A 52 11.14 2.99 0.19
CA PRO A 52 11.73 3.56 -1.01
C PRO A 52 12.33 2.53 -1.95
N SER A 53 12.88 1.43 -1.39
CA SER A 53 13.46 0.31 -2.14
C SER A 53 12.47 -0.40 -3.08
N HIS A 54 11.16 -0.31 -2.81
CA HIS A 54 10.12 -0.95 -3.62
C HIS A 54 9.68 -0.10 -4.82
N ALA A 55 10.52 0.82 -5.31
CA ALA A 55 10.25 1.58 -6.52
C ALA A 55 10.07 0.70 -7.78
N PRO A 56 10.79 -0.42 -7.99
CA PRO A 56 10.53 -1.31 -9.11
C PRO A 56 9.08 -1.82 -9.14
N PRO A 57 8.34 -1.68 -10.27
CA PRO A 57 6.98 -2.18 -10.38
C PRO A 57 6.94 -3.69 -10.60
N LEU A 58 5.78 -4.30 -10.31
CA LEU A 58 5.55 -5.73 -10.58
C LEU A 58 5.54 -6.08 -12.06
N ALA A 59 5.16 -5.13 -12.92
CA ALA A 59 5.10 -5.31 -14.37
C ALA A 59 6.52 -5.30 -14.98
N ALA A 60 7.36 -6.28 -14.61
CA ALA A 60 8.74 -6.42 -15.08
C ALA A 60 8.86 -7.39 -16.26
N PRO A 61 9.92 -7.28 -17.10
CA PRO A 61 10.21 -8.25 -18.14
C PRO A 61 10.25 -9.69 -17.60
N GLY A 62 9.64 -10.64 -18.32
CA GLY A 62 9.60 -12.05 -17.92
C GLY A 62 8.53 -12.44 -16.90
N VAL A 63 7.87 -11.47 -16.23
CA VAL A 63 6.82 -11.75 -15.24
C VAL A 63 5.64 -12.58 -15.80
N PRO A 64 5.12 -12.35 -17.01
CA PRO A 64 4.02 -13.16 -17.54
C PRO A 64 4.36 -14.66 -17.59
N TRP A 65 5.58 -15.01 -17.99
CA TRP A 65 6.03 -16.41 -18.04
C TRP A 65 6.25 -17.02 -16.65
N ARG A 66 6.75 -16.24 -15.70
CA ARG A 66 6.85 -16.65 -14.28
C ARG A 66 5.47 -16.86 -13.67
N ALA A 67 4.52 -15.97 -13.94
CA ALA A 67 3.15 -16.07 -13.46
C ALA A 67 2.47 -17.38 -13.92
N LEU A 68 2.65 -17.78 -15.19
CA LEU A 68 2.14 -19.04 -15.69
C LEU A 68 2.68 -20.27 -14.94
N ARG A 69 3.98 -20.26 -14.58
CA ARG A 69 4.58 -21.33 -13.77
C ARG A 69 4.01 -21.33 -12.35
N TRP A 70 3.80 -20.15 -11.75
CA TRP A 70 3.23 -20.03 -10.40
C TRP A 70 1.80 -20.55 -10.32
N MET A 71 1.01 -20.43 -11.38
CA MET A 71 -0.36 -20.98 -11.42
C MET A 71 -0.42 -22.50 -11.26
N LEU A 72 0.69 -23.20 -11.49
CA LEU A 72 0.79 -24.65 -11.31
C LEU A 72 1.12 -25.06 -9.86
N SER A 73 1.43 -24.12 -8.97
CA SER A 73 1.79 -24.41 -7.57
C SER A 73 0.78 -23.80 -6.60
N PRO A 74 0.19 -24.59 -5.68
CA PRO A 74 -0.73 -24.09 -4.67
C PRO A 74 -0.09 -23.06 -3.71
N ASP A 75 1.22 -23.15 -3.50
CA ASP A 75 1.99 -22.31 -2.56
C ASP A 75 2.63 -21.08 -3.24
N ALA A 76 2.40 -20.88 -4.53
CA ALA A 76 2.99 -19.78 -5.26
C ALA A 76 2.60 -18.40 -4.66
N PRO A 77 3.47 -17.38 -4.74
CA PRO A 77 3.16 -16.03 -4.23
C PRO A 77 1.94 -15.39 -4.89
N LEU A 78 1.61 -15.80 -6.13
CA LEU A 78 0.48 -15.31 -6.91
C LEU A 78 -0.54 -16.42 -7.16
N TYR A 79 -1.81 -16.13 -6.94
CA TYR A 79 -2.93 -17.00 -7.30
C TYR A 79 -4.02 -16.23 -8.05
N LEU A 80 -4.46 -16.79 -9.16
CA LEU A 80 -5.60 -16.32 -9.94
C LEU A 80 -6.75 -17.31 -9.76
N LYS A 81 -7.82 -16.91 -9.04
CA LYS A 81 -9.01 -17.77 -8.90
C LYS A 81 -9.72 -17.85 -10.25
N PRO A 82 -9.90 -19.06 -10.81
CA PRO A 82 -10.61 -19.22 -12.08
C PRO A 82 -12.02 -18.63 -12.01
N ARG A 83 -12.30 -17.67 -12.89
CA ARG A 83 -13.62 -17.03 -13.01
C ARG A 83 -13.76 -16.33 -14.34
N VAL A 84 -15.00 -16.18 -14.81
CA VAL A 84 -15.32 -15.34 -15.95
C VAL A 84 -15.40 -13.89 -15.51
N ASP A 85 -14.33 -13.14 -15.75
CA ASP A 85 -14.21 -11.72 -15.38
C ASP A 85 -13.52 -10.94 -16.51
N PRO A 86 -14.30 -10.36 -17.44
CA PRO A 86 -13.75 -9.61 -18.57
C PRO A 86 -12.90 -8.39 -18.14
N GLU A 87 -13.19 -7.79 -16.99
CA GLU A 87 -12.41 -6.65 -16.48
C GLU A 87 -11.03 -7.11 -16.00
N LEU A 88 -10.96 -8.23 -15.30
CA LEU A 88 -9.68 -8.84 -14.89
C LEU A 88 -8.84 -9.23 -16.11
N TRP A 89 -9.44 -9.86 -17.13
CA TRP A 89 -8.71 -10.24 -18.34
C TRP A 89 -8.17 -9.04 -19.12
N ARG A 90 -8.94 -7.96 -19.24
CA ARG A 90 -8.46 -6.71 -19.83
C ARG A 90 -7.33 -6.09 -19.02
N TRP A 91 -7.43 -6.13 -17.69
CA TRP A 91 -6.38 -5.66 -16.79
C TRP A 91 -5.11 -6.48 -16.95
N LEU A 92 -5.20 -7.81 -16.95
CA LEU A 92 -4.05 -8.72 -17.16
C LEU A 92 -3.37 -8.49 -18.51
N LEU A 93 -4.16 -8.25 -19.58
CA LEU A 93 -3.61 -7.92 -20.90
C LEU A 93 -2.85 -6.59 -20.89
N ARG A 94 -3.39 -5.56 -20.24
CA ARG A 94 -2.70 -4.27 -20.08
C ARG A 94 -1.44 -4.41 -19.22
N PHE A 95 -1.51 -5.17 -18.14
CA PHE A 95 -0.35 -5.51 -17.31
C PHE A 95 0.74 -6.20 -18.11
N ALA A 96 0.41 -7.24 -18.88
CA ALA A 96 1.36 -7.95 -19.72
C ALA A 96 2.04 -7.05 -20.77
N ARG A 97 1.29 -6.10 -21.35
CA ARG A 97 1.86 -5.09 -22.29
C ARG A 97 2.84 -4.13 -21.61
N ARG A 98 2.71 -3.90 -20.30
CA ARG A 98 3.65 -3.09 -19.50
C ARG A 98 4.91 -3.87 -19.09
N CYS A 99 4.93 -5.21 -19.23
CA CYS A 99 6.07 -6.06 -18.87
C CYS A 99 7.23 -5.95 -19.89
N ASN A 100 7.71 -4.73 -20.11
CA ASN A 100 8.89 -4.43 -20.93
C ASN A 100 9.76 -3.39 -20.22
N HIS A 101 11.04 -3.30 -20.58
CA HIS A 101 12.03 -2.47 -19.89
C HIS A 101 11.65 -0.96 -19.88
N ARG A 102 11.16 -0.41 -21.01
CA ARG A 102 10.78 1.01 -21.10
C ARG A 102 9.64 1.34 -20.12
N ALA A 103 8.56 0.60 -20.20
CA ALA A 103 7.39 0.81 -19.34
C ALA A 103 7.71 0.56 -17.86
N TRP A 104 8.56 -0.44 -17.58
CA TRP A 104 9.05 -0.74 -16.25
C TRP A 104 9.83 0.45 -15.67
N MET A 105 10.79 1.02 -16.44
CA MET A 105 11.60 2.15 -16.01
C MET A 105 10.75 3.42 -15.80
N GLU A 106 9.77 3.69 -16.69
CA GLU A 106 8.82 4.79 -16.53
C GLU A 106 8.07 4.70 -15.21
N SER A 107 7.50 3.53 -14.90
CA SER A 107 6.79 3.31 -13.63
C SER A 107 7.74 3.35 -12.43
N ALA A 108 8.94 2.78 -12.54
CA ALA A 108 9.93 2.77 -11.47
C ALA A 108 10.37 4.19 -11.07
N ARG A 109 10.62 5.08 -12.04
CA ARG A 109 10.96 6.49 -11.77
C ARG A 109 9.84 7.24 -11.06
N GLY A 110 8.59 7.07 -11.52
CA GLY A 110 7.44 7.67 -10.85
C GLY A 110 7.30 7.14 -9.41
N ARG A 111 7.43 5.82 -9.21
CA ARG A 111 7.36 5.22 -7.87
C ARG A 111 8.51 5.70 -6.99
N ALA A 112 9.75 5.78 -7.49
CA ALA A 112 10.89 6.28 -6.73
C ALA A 112 10.68 7.73 -6.25
N ALA A 113 10.13 8.59 -7.10
CA ALA A 113 9.85 9.98 -6.74
C ALA A 113 8.86 10.10 -5.59
N ILE A 114 7.69 9.46 -5.71
CA ILE A 114 6.64 9.55 -4.69
C ILE A 114 7.02 8.83 -3.38
N LEU A 115 7.74 7.70 -3.46
CA LEU A 115 8.17 6.95 -2.27
C LEU A 115 9.22 7.72 -1.47
N ARG A 116 10.18 8.36 -2.14
CA ARG A 116 11.23 9.16 -1.49
C ARG A 116 10.64 10.40 -0.82
N ASP A 117 9.80 11.15 -1.51
CA ASP A 117 9.12 12.33 -0.93
C ASP A 117 8.23 11.91 0.25
N SER A 118 7.47 10.81 0.09
CA SER A 118 6.60 10.29 1.14
C SER A 118 7.37 9.86 2.39
N ARG A 119 8.52 9.19 2.22
CA ARG A 119 9.38 8.75 3.34
C ARG A 119 9.86 9.95 4.18
N ALA A 120 10.30 11.02 3.50
CA ALA A 120 10.75 12.25 4.17
C ALA A 120 9.59 12.95 4.91
N ARG A 121 8.44 13.12 4.25
CA ARG A 121 7.25 13.76 4.86
C ARG A 121 6.69 12.97 6.02
N LEU A 122 6.65 11.64 5.90
CA LEU A 122 6.16 10.76 6.94
C LEU A 122 6.99 10.91 8.22
N ALA A 123 8.32 10.97 8.12
CA ALA A 123 9.20 11.22 9.26
C ALA A 123 8.91 12.59 9.92
N GLN A 124 8.74 13.64 9.10
CA GLN A 124 8.37 14.98 9.58
C GLN A 124 7.01 14.97 10.31
N TRP A 125 6.01 14.26 9.79
CA TRP A 125 4.70 14.17 10.45
C TRP A 125 4.75 13.39 11.77
N ILE A 126 5.52 12.31 11.82
CA ILE A 126 5.70 11.53 13.05
C ILE A 126 6.25 12.43 14.15
N GLU A 127 7.30 13.20 13.86
CA GLU A 127 7.90 14.15 14.80
C GLU A 127 6.93 15.29 15.15
N ARG A 128 6.40 15.98 14.12
CA ARG A 128 5.57 17.19 14.27
C ARG A 128 4.27 16.96 15.02
N TYR A 129 3.63 15.80 14.79
CA TYR A 129 2.32 15.46 15.38
C TYR A 129 2.42 14.44 16.52
N GLY A 130 3.61 14.03 16.90
CA GLY A 130 3.83 13.03 17.95
C GLY A 130 3.07 11.73 17.64
N LEU A 131 3.21 11.22 16.39
CA LEU A 131 2.50 10.00 16.00
C LEU A 131 3.16 8.79 16.67
N ASP A 132 2.51 8.25 17.71
CA ASP A 132 2.94 7.01 18.37
C ASP A 132 2.60 5.80 17.49
N CYS A 133 3.41 5.54 16.49
CA CYS A 133 3.23 4.43 15.55
C CYS A 133 4.42 3.46 15.51
N GLN A 134 5.27 3.45 16.52
CA GLN A 134 6.49 2.61 16.59
C GLN A 134 7.34 2.71 15.31
N PHE A 135 7.49 3.92 14.81
CA PHE A 135 8.28 4.16 13.62
C PHE A 135 9.77 3.93 13.89
N THR A 136 10.38 3.08 13.07
CA THR A 136 11.81 2.74 13.18
C THR A 136 12.48 2.79 11.81
N ALA A 137 13.51 3.62 11.68
CA ALA A 137 14.35 3.75 10.49
C ALA A 137 15.55 2.79 10.55
N SER A 138 15.27 1.49 10.60
CA SER A 138 16.28 0.43 10.74
C SER A 138 16.69 -0.21 9.42
N GLY A 139 16.13 0.24 8.31
CA GLY A 139 16.23 -0.45 7.03
C GLY A 139 15.26 -1.63 6.91
N LEU A 140 15.38 -2.34 5.78
CA LEU A 140 14.69 -3.59 5.47
C LEU A 140 15.70 -4.56 4.87
N ASP A 141 15.63 -5.83 5.26
CA ASP A 141 16.56 -6.85 4.79
C ASP A 141 15.84 -7.89 3.95
N TYR A 142 16.34 -8.14 2.74
CA TYR A 142 15.97 -9.32 1.95
C TYR A 142 16.92 -10.45 2.29
N VAL A 143 16.39 -11.59 2.74
CA VAL A 143 17.20 -12.74 3.16
C VAL A 143 16.95 -13.94 2.26
N PHE A 144 18.04 -14.63 1.90
CA PHE A 144 18.05 -15.71 0.92
C PHE A 144 18.63 -16.98 1.50
N ARG A 145 18.01 -18.12 1.16
CA ARG A 145 18.53 -19.48 1.37
C ARG A 145 18.90 -20.16 0.06
N ASP A 146 18.34 -19.70 -1.05
CA ASP A 146 18.65 -20.17 -2.40
C ASP A 146 19.74 -19.31 -3.03
N ARG A 147 20.86 -19.94 -3.41
CA ARG A 147 22.03 -19.27 -3.98
C ARG A 147 21.72 -18.60 -5.31
N ARG A 148 20.93 -19.23 -6.16
CA ARG A 148 20.58 -18.69 -7.46
C ARG A 148 19.72 -17.45 -7.33
N ASN A 149 18.71 -17.47 -6.46
CA ASN A 149 17.86 -16.30 -6.20
C ASN A 149 18.68 -15.13 -5.65
N PHE A 150 19.66 -15.40 -4.78
CA PHE A 150 20.56 -14.40 -4.24
C PHE A 150 21.41 -13.76 -5.33
N ASP A 151 22.09 -14.57 -6.16
CA ASP A 151 22.96 -14.09 -7.24
C ASP A 151 22.17 -13.30 -8.29
N GLU A 152 20.96 -13.76 -8.65
CA GLU A 152 20.04 -13.04 -9.53
C GLU A 152 19.68 -11.66 -8.93
N TYR A 153 19.41 -11.58 -7.62
CA TYR A 153 19.05 -10.30 -6.99
C TYR A 153 20.26 -9.36 -6.81
N VAL A 154 21.45 -9.88 -6.55
CA VAL A 154 22.68 -9.09 -6.51
C VAL A 154 22.91 -8.37 -7.84
N ALA A 155 22.61 -9.04 -8.96
CA ALA A 155 22.68 -8.40 -10.30
C ALA A 155 21.65 -7.26 -10.48
N GLU A 156 20.53 -7.29 -9.76
CA GLU A 156 19.52 -6.21 -9.78
C GLU A 156 19.96 -4.97 -8.98
N CYS A 157 20.95 -5.07 -8.08
CA CYS A 157 21.40 -3.94 -7.26
C CYS A 157 21.98 -2.78 -8.09
N GLY A 158 22.65 -3.07 -9.21
CA GLY A 158 23.13 -2.04 -10.14
C GLY A 158 21.99 -1.16 -10.71
N PRO A 159 21.00 -1.75 -11.37
CA PRO A 159 19.79 -1.03 -11.81
C PRO A 159 19.02 -0.30 -10.70
N LEU A 160 19.01 -0.81 -9.45
CA LEU A 160 18.41 -0.11 -8.31
C LEU A 160 19.17 1.18 -7.98
N ALA A 161 20.48 1.19 -8.08
CA ALA A 161 21.32 2.37 -7.85
C ALA A 161 20.99 3.50 -8.84
N GLU A 162 20.61 3.19 -10.10
CA GLU A 162 20.16 4.18 -11.09
C GLU A 162 18.86 4.89 -10.67
N LEU A 163 18.06 4.24 -9.84
CA LEU A 163 16.84 4.81 -9.23
C LEU A 163 17.14 5.55 -7.93
N GLY A 164 18.41 5.63 -7.50
CA GLY A 164 18.86 6.21 -6.24
C GLY A 164 18.48 5.36 -5.03
N ILE A 165 18.41 4.04 -5.17
CA ILE A 165 18.14 3.09 -4.10
C ILE A 165 19.47 2.52 -3.61
N ALA A 166 19.84 2.84 -2.37
CA ALA A 166 21.02 2.30 -1.73
C ALA A 166 20.82 0.83 -1.34
N THR A 167 21.84 0.01 -1.57
CA THR A 167 21.84 -1.41 -1.19
C THR A 167 23.20 -1.81 -0.60
N GLU A 168 23.18 -2.68 0.42
CA GLU A 168 24.36 -3.35 0.97
C GLU A 168 24.19 -4.85 0.76
N VAL A 169 25.12 -5.47 0.04
CA VAL A 169 25.17 -6.92 -0.16
C VAL A 169 25.94 -7.54 0.99
N ILE A 170 25.34 -8.48 1.71
CA ILE A 170 25.88 -9.06 2.94
C ILE A 170 26.02 -10.57 2.76
N ASP A 171 27.18 -11.12 3.08
CA ASP A 171 27.43 -12.55 3.09
C ASP A 171 26.56 -13.28 4.13
N GLY A 172 26.17 -14.53 3.84
CA GLY A 172 25.27 -15.30 4.68
C GLY A 172 25.80 -15.54 6.09
N ALA A 173 27.10 -15.82 6.27
CA ALA A 173 27.69 -16.04 7.58
C ALA A 173 27.76 -14.74 8.40
N GLU A 174 28.04 -13.61 7.75
CA GLU A 174 27.99 -12.30 8.39
C GLU A 174 26.55 -11.94 8.80
N TYR A 175 25.58 -12.12 7.88
CA TYR A 175 24.19 -11.80 8.17
C TYR A 175 23.62 -12.66 9.31
N GLN A 176 24.02 -13.93 9.38
CA GLN A 176 23.63 -14.83 10.48
C GLN A 176 24.08 -14.29 11.86
N ARG A 177 25.23 -13.57 11.93
CA ARG A 177 25.69 -12.91 13.16
C ARG A 177 24.89 -11.65 13.47
N ARG A 178 24.50 -10.89 12.44
CA ARG A 178 23.68 -9.66 12.59
C ARG A 178 22.25 -9.98 13.04
N GLU A 179 21.66 -11.09 12.52
CA GLU A 179 20.27 -11.49 12.83
C GLU A 179 20.21 -12.95 13.33
N PRO A 180 20.48 -13.16 14.63
CA PRO A 180 20.51 -14.50 15.23
C PRO A 180 19.13 -15.19 15.33
N ALA A 181 18.03 -14.46 15.10
CA ALA A 181 16.68 -15.03 15.05
C ALA A 181 16.48 -16.00 13.88
N LEU A 182 17.33 -15.94 12.86
CA LEU A 182 17.24 -16.78 11.68
C LEU A 182 17.99 -18.11 11.85
N ARG A 183 17.48 -19.15 11.18
CA ARG A 183 18.12 -20.48 11.08
C ARG A 183 19.40 -20.38 10.25
N GLU A 184 20.32 -21.27 10.51
CA GLU A 184 21.55 -21.46 9.72
C GLU A 184 21.24 -21.83 8.26
N GLY A 185 22.20 -21.61 7.37
CA GLY A 185 22.10 -21.90 5.95
C GLY A 185 21.55 -20.73 5.13
N LEU A 186 21.70 -19.51 5.61
CA LEU A 186 21.54 -18.33 4.77
C LEU A 186 22.72 -18.22 3.80
N VAL A 187 22.44 -17.90 2.55
CA VAL A 187 23.45 -17.66 1.53
C VAL A 187 23.83 -16.20 1.40
N GLY A 188 22.97 -15.29 1.82
CA GLY A 188 23.24 -13.86 1.84
C GLY A 188 22.00 -13.05 2.16
N ALA A 189 22.20 -11.75 2.29
CA ALA A 189 21.14 -10.76 2.44
C ALA A 189 21.45 -9.49 1.65
N ILE A 190 20.38 -8.75 1.32
CA ILE A 190 20.48 -7.39 0.78
C ILE A 190 19.80 -6.45 1.77
N HIS A 191 20.56 -5.51 2.31
CA HIS A 191 20.06 -4.47 3.20
C HIS A 191 19.72 -3.20 2.42
N PHE A 192 18.55 -2.62 2.70
CA PHE A 192 18.06 -1.35 2.17
C PHE A 192 18.02 -0.31 3.30
N PRO A 193 19.05 0.52 3.46
CA PRO A 193 19.21 1.40 4.62
C PRO A 193 18.16 2.50 4.71
N ASP A 194 17.62 2.96 3.59
CA ASP A 194 16.63 4.06 3.55
C ASP A 194 15.21 3.64 3.91
N ASP A 195 14.97 2.33 3.98
CA ASP A 195 13.68 1.78 4.35
C ASP A 195 13.42 1.93 5.86
N ALA A 196 12.15 1.86 6.22
CA ALA A 196 11.69 1.95 7.60
C ALA A 196 10.46 1.06 7.80
N HIS A 197 9.99 1.00 9.04
CA HIS A 197 8.72 0.37 9.35
C HIS A 197 7.97 1.10 10.46
N LEU A 198 6.67 0.82 10.57
CA LEU A 198 5.78 1.35 11.59
C LEU A 198 4.59 0.42 11.84
N ARG A 199 3.83 0.68 12.90
CA ARG A 199 2.54 0.05 13.16
C ARG A 199 1.44 0.74 12.35
N PRO A 200 0.83 0.08 11.34
CA PRO A 200 -0.16 0.71 10.46
C PRO A 200 -1.44 1.17 11.17
N ASP A 201 -1.92 0.38 12.11
CA ASP A 201 -3.09 0.70 12.95
C ASP A 201 -2.83 1.93 13.82
N ARG A 202 -1.66 2.02 14.47
CA ARG A 202 -1.26 3.20 15.26
C ARG A 202 -1.01 4.41 14.37
N TYR A 203 -0.42 4.23 13.19
CA TYR A 203 -0.21 5.32 12.23
C TYR A 203 -1.53 5.96 11.79
N THR A 204 -2.52 5.15 11.37
CA THR A 204 -3.83 5.68 10.97
C THR A 204 -4.60 6.29 12.14
N ALA A 205 -4.52 5.71 13.34
CA ALA A 205 -5.09 6.31 14.54
C ALA A 205 -4.43 7.64 14.90
N GLY A 206 -3.10 7.73 14.78
CA GLY A 206 -2.34 8.98 15.01
C GLY A 206 -2.72 10.08 14.01
N LEU A 207 -2.84 9.74 12.72
CA LEU A 207 -3.32 10.69 11.71
C LEU A 207 -4.74 11.18 12.02
N ALA A 208 -5.65 10.27 12.39
CA ALA A 208 -7.02 10.65 12.75
C ALA A 208 -7.07 11.59 13.96
N ARG A 209 -6.22 11.36 14.96
CA ARG A 209 -6.07 12.28 16.10
C ARG A 209 -5.59 13.65 15.63
N ALA A 210 -4.49 13.70 14.86
CA ALA A 210 -3.93 14.94 14.35
C ALA A 210 -4.94 15.74 13.50
N ILE A 211 -5.79 15.07 12.73
CA ILE A 211 -6.88 15.69 11.97
C ILE A 211 -7.90 16.33 12.89
N ARG A 212 -8.37 15.60 13.93
CA ARG A 212 -9.35 16.13 14.89
C ARG A 212 -8.80 17.29 15.70
N ASP A 213 -7.55 17.20 16.15
CA ASP A 213 -6.86 18.26 16.90
C ASP A 213 -6.72 19.56 16.08
N ARG A 214 -6.77 19.45 14.74
CA ARG A 214 -6.73 20.59 13.80
C ARG A 214 -8.11 21.04 13.31
N GLY A 215 -9.18 20.55 13.94
CA GLY A 215 -10.56 20.92 13.61
C GLY A 215 -11.17 20.16 12.42
N GLY A 216 -10.49 19.14 11.90
CA GLY A 216 -11.08 18.25 10.89
C GLY A 216 -12.11 17.30 11.51
N VAL A 217 -13.15 16.98 10.74
CA VAL A 217 -14.23 16.09 11.17
C VAL A 217 -14.02 14.70 10.56
N ILE A 218 -14.22 13.65 11.35
CA ILE A 218 -14.19 12.25 10.87
C ILE A 218 -15.51 11.59 11.29
N GLU A 219 -16.30 11.17 10.30
CA GLU A 219 -17.53 10.40 10.47
C GLU A 219 -17.24 8.93 10.12
N GLU A 220 -17.31 8.05 11.10
CA GLU A 220 -17.25 6.61 10.93
C GLU A 220 -18.66 6.05 10.68
N GLN A 221 -18.79 4.82 10.18
CA GLN A 221 -20.04 4.17 9.80
C GLN A 221 -20.83 4.97 8.74
N ALA A 222 -20.15 5.81 7.95
CA ALA A 222 -20.70 6.68 6.92
C ALA A 222 -20.36 6.12 5.52
N THR A 223 -21.13 5.13 5.06
CA THR A 223 -20.90 4.46 3.78
C THR A 223 -21.43 5.30 2.62
N ALA A 224 -20.55 5.83 1.78
CA ALA A 224 -20.92 6.51 0.53
C ALA A 224 -21.45 5.52 -0.50
N THR A 225 -22.65 5.77 -1.02
CA THR A 225 -23.35 4.94 -2.02
C THR A 225 -23.42 5.56 -3.40
N ALA A 226 -23.51 6.90 -3.47
CA ALA A 226 -23.51 7.64 -4.73
C ALA A 226 -22.75 8.97 -4.59
N LEU A 227 -22.24 9.44 -5.72
CA LEU A 227 -21.57 10.74 -5.86
C LEU A 227 -22.24 11.49 -7.00
N LEU A 228 -22.79 12.67 -6.71
CA LEU A 228 -23.58 13.50 -7.61
C LEU A 228 -22.90 14.86 -7.77
N PRO A 229 -21.96 15.00 -8.72
CA PRO A 229 -21.30 16.28 -9.00
C PRO A 229 -22.23 17.25 -9.74
N ASP A 230 -22.05 18.55 -9.48
CA ASP A 230 -22.70 19.64 -10.21
C ASP A 230 -21.69 20.78 -10.49
N ALA A 231 -22.18 21.93 -10.96
CA ALA A 231 -21.33 23.05 -11.36
C ALA A 231 -20.58 23.73 -10.19
N THR A 232 -20.99 23.51 -8.94
CA THR A 232 -20.50 24.22 -7.75
C THR A 232 -19.93 23.31 -6.67
N GLY A 233 -19.88 22.01 -6.93
CA GLY A 233 -19.38 21.01 -5.99
C GLY A 233 -19.92 19.61 -6.27
N ALA A 234 -20.08 18.82 -5.22
CA ALA A 234 -20.69 17.50 -5.32
C ALA A 234 -21.47 17.13 -4.05
N THR A 235 -22.52 16.34 -4.23
CA THR A 235 -23.29 15.73 -3.14
C THR A 235 -22.97 14.25 -3.05
N VAL A 236 -22.70 13.76 -1.86
CA VAL A 236 -22.50 12.34 -1.54
C VAL A 236 -23.74 11.83 -0.84
N GLU A 237 -24.31 10.74 -1.34
CA GLU A 237 -25.38 10.00 -0.66
C GLU A 237 -24.80 8.90 0.19
N LEU A 238 -25.30 8.74 1.41
CA LEU A 238 -24.90 7.70 2.35
C LEU A 238 -25.92 6.56 2.41
N ALA A 239 -25.49 5.42 2.92
CA ALA A 239 -26.34 4.22 3.01
C ALA A 239 -27.56 4.40 3.95
N ASP A 240 -27.50 5.33 4.89
CA ASP A 240 -28.60 5.70 5.79
C ASP A 240 -29.61 6.68 5.15
N GLY A 241 -29.41 7.05 3.89
CA GLY A 241 -30.23 8.00 3.16
C GLY A 241 -29.85 9.47 3.41
N SER A 242 -28.93 9.76 4.31
CA SER A 242 -28.45 11.13 4.53
C SER A 242 -27.53 11.57 3.39
N ARG A 243 -27.34 12.89 3.28
CA ARG A 243 -26.50 13.51 2.24
C ARG A 243 -25.49 14.44 2.86
N ARG A 244 -24.28 14.47 2.24
CA ARG A 244 -23.24 15.45 2.55
C ARG A 244 -22.89 16.19 1.28
N ARG A 245 -22.80 17.51 1.34
CA ARG A 245 -22.41 18.36 0.21
C ARG A 245 -21.10 19.04 0.51
N ALA A 246 -20.19 19.05 -0.47
CA ALA A 246 -18.94 19.76 -0.39
C ALA A 246 -18.63 20.52 -1.67
N ARG A 247 -17.74 21.51 -1.57
CA ARG A 247 -17.19 22.21 -2.72
C ARG A 247 -16.28 21.31 -3.53
N GLU A 248 -15.44 20.54 -2.84
CA GLU A 248 -14.53 19.56 -3.43
C GLU A 248 -14.74 18.19 -2.79
N VAL A 249 -14.67 17.10 -3.56
CA VAL A 249 -14.75 15.73 -3.05
C VAL A 249 -13.54 14.94 -3.50
N VAL A 250 -12.82 14.33 -2.55
CA VAL A 250 -11.70 13.43 -2.82
C VAL A 250 -12.12 11.98 -2.60
N VAL A 251 -12.01 11.13 -3.62
CA VAL A 251 -12.34 9.72 -3.55
C VAL A 251 -11.08 8.91 -3.27
N ALA A 252 -10.92 8.44 -2.02
CA ALA A 252 -9.79 7.68 -1.51
C ALA A 252 -10.19 6.27 -1.01
N MET A 253 -11.12 5.62 -1.72
CA MET A 253 -11.77 4.37 -1.33
C MET A 253 -11.04 3.10 -1.81
N ALA A 254 -9.74 3.19 -2.10
CA ALA A 254 -8.90 2.05 -2.50
C ALA A 254 -9.53 1.18 -3.61
N ALA A 255 -9.75 -0.12 -3.36
CA ALA A 255 -10.32 -1.06 -4.32
C ALA A 255 -11.82 -0.82 -4.62
N TRP A 256 -12.52 -0.04 -3.81
CA TRP A 256 -13.93 0.31 -4.03
C TRP A 256 -14.12 1.56 -4.90
N THR A 257 -13.06 2.34 -5.12
CA THR A 257 -13.09 3.57 -5.93
C THR A 257 -13.75 3.39 -7.31
N PRO A 258 -13.43 2.34 -8.11
CA PRO A 258 -14.05 2.17 -9.44
C PRO A 258 -15.56 2.03 -9.40
N ARG A 259 -16.10 1.41 -8.34
CA ARG A 259 -17.56 1.21 -8.21
C ARG A 259 -18.31 2.53 -8.07
N LEU A 260 -17.77 3.46 -7.25
CA LEU A 260 -18.38 4.76 -7.01
C LEU A 260 -18.26 5.68 -8.24
N LEU A 261 -17.18 5.58 -9.00
CA LEU A 261 -16.89 6.49 -10.12
C LEU A 261 -17.46 6.01 -11.47
N ARG A 262 -17.78 4.71 -11.60
CA ARG A 262 -18.34 4.15 -12.85
C ARG A 262 -19.62 4.87 -13.34
N PRO A 263 -20.61 5.21 -12.50
CA PRO A 263 -21.80 5.97 -12.92
C PRO A 263 -21.48 7.35 -13.50
N LEU A 264 -20.34 7.93 -13.13
CA LEU A 264 -19.83 9.20 -13.65
C LEU A 264 -19.06 9.07 -14.98
N GLY A 265 -18.98 7.87 -15.56
CA GLY A 265 -18.20 7.62 -16.77
C GLY A 265 -16.69 7.54 -16.55
N VAL A 266 -16.19 7.70 -15.33
CA VAL A 266 -14.76 7.62 -15.02
C VAL A 266 -14.32 6.18 -14.85
N ARG A 267 -13.37 5.75 -15.68
CA ARG A 267 -12.85 4.37 -15.69
C ARG A 267 -11.49 4.31 -15.01
N LEU A 268 -11.42 3.57 -13.92
CA LEU A 268 -10.18 3.26 -13.25
C LEU A 268 -9.91 1.75 -13.29
N PRO A 269 -8.82 1.30 -13.92
CA PRO A 269 -8.49 -0.12 -14.02
C PRO A 269 -7.82 -0.61 -12.73
N ILE A 270 -8.54 -0.53 -11.61
CA ILE A 270 -8.09 -1.01 -10.32
C ILE A 270 -8.69 -2.39 -10.07
N GLN A 271 -7.82 -3.40 -9.88
CA GLN A 271 -8.20 -4.75 -9.48
C GLN A 271 -7.89 -5.00 -8.01
N PRO A 272 -8.80 -5.63 -7.25
CA PRO A 272 -8.53 -6.01 -5.87
C PRO A 272 -7.52 -7.17 -5.83
N GLY A 273 -6.31 -6.89 -5.40
CA GLY A 273 -5.28 -7.89 -5.12
C GLY A 273 -5.32 -8.27 -3.65
N LYS A 274 -5.95 -9.41 -3.31
CA LYS A 274 -6.11 -9.87 -1.93
C LYS A 274 -4.78 -10.32 -1.36
N GLY A 275 -4.40 -9.75 -0.23
CA GLY A 275 -3.25 -10.14 0.57
C GLY A 275 -3.68 -10.63 1.93
N TYR A 276 -2.81 -11.39 2.59
CA TYR A 276 -3.05 -11.96 3.90
C TYR A 276 -1.96 -11.56 4.87
N SER A 277 -2.30 -11.45 6.15
CA SER A 277 -1.35 -11.32 7.23
C SER A 277 -1.77 -12.09 8.47
N ILE A 278 -0.77 -12.43 9.29
CA ILE A 278 -0.95 -13.04 10.60
C ILE A 278 -0.17 -12.21 11.61
N THR A 279 -0.85 -11.73 12.63
CA THR A 279 -0.24 -10.97 13.72
C THR A 279 -0.07 -11.88 14.94
N TYR A 280 1.09 -11.82 15.56
CA TYR A 280 1.46 -12.53 16.76
C TYR A 280 1.84 -11.54 17.86
N GLY A 281 1.68 -11.95 19.13
CA GLY A 281 2.22 -11.22 20.28
C GLY A 281 3.75 -11.27 20.32
N PRO A 282 4.35 -10.67 21.38
CA PRO A 282 5.78 -10.71 21.60
C PRO A 282 6.29 -12.14 21.65
N GLN A 283 7.38 -12.42 20.95
CA GLN A 283 8.01 -13.74 20.91
C GLN A 283 9.50 -13.61 21.28
N PRO A 284 10.03 -14.43 22.19
CA PRO A 284 11.46 -14.55 22.38
C PRO A 284 12.12 -14.95 21.04
N GLY A 285 13.20 -14.29 20.66
CA GLY A 285 13.91 -14.62 19.41
C GLY A 285 13.19 -14.17 18.13
N ALA A 286 12.26 -13.21 18.20
CA ALA A 286 11.75 -12.52 17.01
C ALA A 286 12.88 -11.73 16.32
N PRO A 287 12.83 -11.54 14.99
CA PRO A 287 13.77 -10.69 14.28
C PRO A 287 13.79 -9.26 14.84
N ARG A 288 14.97 -8.63 14.79
CA ARG A 288 15.16 -7.27 15.30
C ARG A 288 14.78 -6.19 14.27
N ARG A 289 14.72 -6.56 12.99
CA ARG A 289 14.44 -5.69 11.85
C ARG A 289 13.36 -6.29 10.95
N PRO A 290 12.68 -5.49 10.13
CA PRO A 290 11.80 -6.04 9.12
C PRO A 290 12.61 -6.85 8.10
N LEU A 291 12.10 -8.02 7.77
CA LEU A 291 12.70 -8.97 6.84
C LEU A 291 11.75 -9.29 5.71
N VAL A 292 12.30 -9.58 4.54
CA VAL A 292 11.60 -10.32 3.49
C VAL A 292 12.32 -11.67 3.32
N LEU A 293 11.64 -12.74 3.64
CA LEU A 293 12.06 -14.12 3.36
C LEU A 293 11.92 -14.32 1.84
N LYS A 294 12.98 -13.96 1.09
CA LYS A 294 12.86 -13.62 -0.33
C LYS A 294 12.47 -14.81 -1.20
N ASP A 295 12.95 -16.01 -0.90
CA ASP A 295 12.58 -17.22 -1.65
C ASP A 295 11.11 -17.61 -1.49
N ARG A 296 10.44 -17.12 -0.42
CA ARG A 296 9.03 -17.35 -0.09
C ARG A 296 8.16 -16.10 -0.28
N GLN A 297 8.75 -14.95 -0.56
CA GLN A 297 8.08 -13.65 -0.69
C GLN A 297 7.22 -13.30 0.55
N VAL A 298 7.71 -13.60 1.76
CA VAL A 298 7.02 -13.35 3.03
C VAL A 298 7.73 -12.28 3.82
N PHE A 299 6.98 -11.25 4.21
CA PHE A 299 7.42 -10.19 5.10
C PHE A 299 7.30 -10.64 6.56
N VAL A 300 8.30 -10.29 7.35
CA VAL A 300 8.31 -10.39 8.81
C VAL A 300 8.59 -9.00 9.35
N THR A 301 7.61 -8.37 9.97
CA THR A 301 7.79 -7.03 10.54
C THR A 301 7.64 -7.10 12.05
N PRO A 302 8.72 -6.86 12.81
CA PRO A 302 8.69 -6.81 14.27
C PRO A 302 8.19 -5.47 14.77
N TRP A 303 7.58 -5.48 15.95
CA TRP A 303 7.21 -4.32 16.76
C TRP A 303 7.48 -4.62 18.24
N GLU A 304 7.41 -3.62 19.09
CA GLU A 304 7.63 -3.78 20.54
C GLU A 304 6.66 -4.78 21.18
N ASP A 305 5.43 -4.82 20.69
CA ASP A 305 4.33 -5.61 21.23
C ASP A 305 3.95 -6.82 20.36
N GLY A 306 4.82 -7.22 19.42
CA GLY A 306 4.60 -8.40 18.59
C GLY A 306 5.28 -8.32 17.24
N PHE A 307 4.84 -9.18 16.32
CA PHE A 307 5.28 -9.13 14.94
C PHE A 307 4.20 -9.64 13.97
N ARG A 308 4.36 -9.32 12.70
CA ARG A 308 3.44 -9.70 11.65
C ARG A 308 4.14 -10.43 10.53
N LEU A 309 3.54 -11.54 10.12
CA LEU A 309 3.83 -12.20 8.85
C LEU A 309 2.84 -11.69 7.81
N GLY A 310 3.32 -11.33 6.65
CA GLY A 310 2.43 -10.89 5.59
C GLY A 310 2.97 -11.16 4.22
N SER A 311 2.12 -11.21 3.28
CA SER A 311 2.36 -11.24 1.83
C SER A 311 1.25 -11.99 1.09
N THR A 312 1.61 -12.71 0.04
CA THR A 312 0.78 -13.36 -0.96
C THR A 312 -0.05 -12.37 -1.79
N MET A 313 -0.36 -12.76 -3.00
CA MET A 313 -1.24 -12.01 -3.90
C MET A 313 -2.28 -12.96 -4.48
N GLU A 314 -3.56 -12.63 -4.32
CA GLU A 314 -4.67 -13.42 -4.83
C GLU A 314 -5.65 -12.52 -5.57
N PHE A 315 -5.95 -12.85 -6.83
CA PHE A 315 -7.00 -12.20 -7.60
C PHE A 315 -8.27 -13.08 -7.58
N SER A 316 -9.05 -12.94 -6.52
CA SER A 316 -10.32 -13.64 -6.28
C SER A 316 -11.55 -12.70 -6.30
N GLY A 317 -11.39 -11.49 -6.82
CA GLY A 317 -12.43 -10.45 -6.76
C GLY A 317 -12.62 -9.93 -5.34
N GLN A 318 -13.88 -9.72 -4.97
CA GLN A 318 -14.28 -9.24 -3.64
C GLN A 318 -14.61 -10.40 -2.68
N ASP A 319 -13.91 -11.54 -2.81
CA ASP A 319 -14.04 -12.67 -1.90
C ASP A 319 -13.54 -12.26 -0.49
N THR A 320 -14.39 -12.38 0.51
CA THR A 320 -14.11 -11.99 1.91
C THR A 320 -13.59 -13.14 2.78
N SER A 321 -13.50 -14.36 2.25
CA SER A 321 -13.06 -15.53 3.00
C SER A 321 -11.55 -15.50 3.30
N LEU A 322 -11.13 -16.03 4.44
CA LEU A 322 -9.73 -16.31 4.72
C LEU A 322 -9.32 -17.63 4.06
N ASN A 323 -8.32 -17.59 3.17
CA ASN A 323 -7.81 -18.78 2.50
C ASN A 323 -6.76 -19.48 3.38
N PRO A 324 -7.06 -20.69 3.93
CA PRO A 324 -6.16 -21.38 4.86
C PRO A 324 -4.84 -21.82 4.19
N VAL A 325 -4.84 -22.11 2.89
CA VAL A 325 -3.63 -22.46 2.15
C VAL A 325 -2.66 -21.29 2.12
N ARG A 326 -3.18 -20.06 1.88
CA ARG A 326 -2.41 -18.82 1.85
C ARG A 326 -1.86 -18.44 3.21
N LEU A 327 -2.67 -18.53 4.25
CA LEU A 327 -2.22 -18.32 5.64
C LEU A 327 -1.18 -19.35 6.04
N GLY A 328 -1.40 -20.64 5.70
CA GLY A 328 -0.44 -21.70 5.96
C GLY A 328 0.91 -21.50 5.25
N ALA A 329 0.93 -20.85 4.08
CA ALA A 329 2.19 -20.53 3.41
C ALA A 329 3.04 -19.53 4.22
N LEU A 330 2.43 -18.55 4.88
CA LEU A 330 3.13 -17.62 5.78
C LEU A 330 3.76 -18.35 6.97
N GLU A 331 2.99 -19.25 7.60
CA GLU A 331 3.49 -20.03 8.74
C GLU A 331 4.60 -21.01 8.33
N ARG A 332 4.50 -21.63 7.14
CA ARG A 332 5.56 -22.50 6.61
C ARG A 332 6.85 -21.73 6.37
N ALA A 333 6.76 -20.54 5.76
CA ALA A 333 7.92 -19.66 5.55
C ALA A 333 8.60 -19.28 6.88
N ALA A 334 7.81 -18.91 7.89
CA ALA A 334 8.35 -18.64 9.21
C ALA A 334 9.06 -19.85 9.83
N ARG A 335 8.49 -21.05 9.73
CA ARG A 335 9.13 -22.29 10.22
C ARG A 335 10.44 -22.62 9.49
N GLU A 336 10.53 -22.30 8.21
CA GLU A 336 11.74 -22.52 7.41
C GLU A 336 12.88 -21.58 7.78
N TYR A 337 12.58 -20.31 8.09
CA TYR A 337 13.59 -19.29 8.27
C TYR A 337 13.88 -18.92 9.73
N LEU A 338 12.88 -18.96 10.63
CA LEU A 338 13.05 -18.55 12.02
C LEU A 338 13.53 -19.72 12.89
N ARG A 339 14.49 -19.46 13.79
CA ARG A 339 14.91 -20.44 14.82
C ARG A 339 13.78 -20.80 15.76
N GLN A 340 13.01 -19.78 16.16
CA GLN A 340 11.86 -19.92 17.03
C GLN A 340 10.60 -19.38 16.31
N PRO A 341 9.99 -20.20 15.42
CA PRO A 341 8.76 -19.79 14.75
C PRO A 341 7.61 -19.74 15.76
N PRO A 342 6.57 -18.91 15.52
CA PRO A 342 5.41 -18.87 16.38
C PRO A 342 4.79 -20.25 16.59
N PRO A 343 4.35 -20.59 17.81
CA PRO A 343 3.63 -21.83 18.05
C PRO A 343 2.32 -21.91 17.25
N ALA A 344 1.90 -23.11 16.92
CA ALA A 344 0.61 -23.32 16.27
C ALA A 344 -0.51 -22.77 17.19
N GLY A 345 -1.43 -22.01 16.60
CA GLY A 345 -2.55 -21.40 17.35
C GLY A 345 -2.22 -20.10 18.10
N ALA A 346 -0.96 -19.63 18.11
CA ALA A 346 -0.58 -18.40 18.80
C ALA A 346 -0.93 -17.10 18.06
N ALA A 347 -1.58 -17.19 16.91
CA ALA A 347 -2.00 -16.02 16.14
C ALA A 347 -3.03 -15.19 16.92
N LEU A 348 -2.74 -13.92 17.13
CA LEU A 348 -3.69 -12.94 17.69
C LEU A 348 -4.73 -12.54 16.66
N GLU A 349 -4.30 -12.42 15.39
CA GLU A 349 -5.16 -12.02 14.30
C GLU A 349 -4.73 -12.69 12.99
N LYS A 350 -5.72 -13.18 12.23
CA LYS A 350 -5.60 -13.56 10.82
C LYS A 350 -6.44 -12.60 10.01
N TRP A 351 -5.81 -11.93 9.03
CA TRP A 351 -6.44 -10.84 8.31
C TRP A 351 -6.25 -10.97 6.79
N TYR A 352 -7.15 -10.37 6.04
CA TYR A 352 -7.01 -10.13 4.61
C TYR A 352 -7.33 -8.68 4.25
N GLY A 353 -6.79 -8.20 3.13
CA GLY A 353 -7.16 -6.89 2.59
C GLY A 353 -6.96 -6.84 1.08
N TRP A 354 -7.74 -5.98 0.43
CA TRP A 354 -7.70 -5.80 -1.02
C TRP A 354 -6.79 -4.63 -1.38
N ARG A 355 -5.62 -4.95 -1.90
CA ARG A 355 -4.70 -3.97 -2.48
C ARG A 355 -5.30 -3.42 -3.76
N PRO A 356 -5.39 -2.10 -3.95
CA PRO A 356 -5.94 -1.49 -5.15
C PRO A 356 -4.89 -1.49 -6.27
N MET A 357 -4.81 -2.59 -7.03
CA MET A 357 -3.78 -2.81 -8.04
C MET A 357 -4.13 -2.12 -9.36
N THR A 358 -3.31 -1.16 -9.80
CA THR A 358 -3.29 -0.66 -11.17
C THR A 358 -2.36 -1.54 -12.03
N TYR A 359 -2.55 -1.57 -13.34
CA TYR A 359 -1.73 -2.42 -14.22
C TYR A 359 -0.31 -1.87 -14.46
N ASP A 360 -0.07 -0.61 -14.10
CA ASP A 360 1.23 0.08 -14.21
C ASP A 360 1.90 0.32 -12.85
N ASP A 361 1.29 -0.15 -11.76
CA ASP A 361 1.72 0.02 -10.37
C ASP A 361 1.89 1.48 -9.90
N LEU A 362 1.36 2.45 -10.65
CA LEU A 362 1.31 3.86 -10.26
C LEU A 362 -0.07 4.21 -9.68
N PRO A 363 -0.15 5.03 -8.62
CA PRO A 363 -1.44 5.50 -8.12
C PRO A 363 -2.12 6.46 -9.10
N ALA A 364 -3.45 6.53 -9.07
CA ALA A 364 -4.25 7.53 -9.75
C ALA A 364 -4.47 8.71 -8.80
N LEU A 365 -3.82 9.85 -9.09
CA LEU A 365 -3.89 11.07 -8.28
C LEU A 365 -4.24 12.25 -9.19
N GLY A 366 -5.30 12.94 -8.87
CA GLY A 366 -5.71 14.12 -9.64
C GLY A 366 -7.20 14.25 -9.82
N ARG A 367 -7.59 15.18 -10.68
CA ARG A 367 -9.01 15.47 -10.97
C ARG A 367 -9.66 14.34 -11.76
N ALA A 368 -10.91 14.05 -11.45
CA ALA A 368 -11.72 13.11 -12.23
C ALA A 368 -12.06 13.72 -13.59
N PRO A 369 -11.80 13.03 -14.72
CA PRO A 369 -12.11 13.55 -16.05
C PRO A 369 -13.60 13.90 -16.20
N GLY A 370 -13.88 15.12 -16.67
CA GLY A 370 -15.24 15.65 -16.83
C GLY A 370 -15.89 16.18 -15.54
N HIS A 371 -15.24 16.08 -14.38
CA HIS A 371 -15.83 16.46 -13.08
C HIS A 371 -14.89 17.38 -12.30
N PRO A 372 -15.01 18.72 -12.44
CA PRO A 372 -14.04 19.69 -11.91
C PRO A 372 -13.92 19.69 -10.39
N HIS A 373 -14.92 19.23 -9.66
CA HIS A 373 -14.99 19.20 -8.20
C HIS A 373 -14.75 17.82 -7.59
N VAL A 374 -14.38 16.82 -8.42
CA VAL A 374 -14.12 15.45 -7.97
C VAL A 374 -12.64 15.12 -8.17
N TRP A 375 -12.00 14.67 -7.12
CA TRP A 375 -10.59 14.29 -7.09
C TRP A 375 -10.45 12.80 -6.75
N ILE A 376 -9.37 12.19 -7.21
CA ILE A 376 -9.10 10.78 -7.04
C ILE A 376 -7.75 10.62 -6.34
N ALA A 377 -7.72 9.75 -5.32
CA ALA A 377 -6.51 9.33 -4.61
C ALA A 377 -6.57 7.82 -4.36
N ALA A 378 -6.29 7.02 -5.39
CA ALA A 378 -6.47 5.56 -5.34
C ALA A 378 -5.42 4.81 -6.16
N GLY A 379 -5.41 3.47 -6.09
CA GLY A 379 -4.53 2.66 -6.95
C GLY A 379 -3.11 2.48 -6.43
N HIS A 380 -2.86 2.65 -5.14
CA HIS A 380 -1.53 2.58 -4.52
C HIS A 380 -0.95 1.16 -4.40
N GLY A 381 -1.65 0.15 -4.90
CA GLY A 381 -1.20 -1.24 -4.86
C GLY A 381 -0.84 -1.72 -3.45
N MET A 382 0.36 -2.24 -3.30
CA MET A 382 0.89 -2.73 -2.01
C MET A 382 1.47 -1.63 -1.13
N LEU A 383 1.71 -0.42 -1.67
CA LEU A 383 2.55 0.62 -1.07
C LEU A 383 1.75 1.80 -0.49
N GLY A 384 0.46 1.60 -0.18
CA GLY A 384 -0.40 2.67 0.33
C GLY A 384 0.16 3.37 1.56
N ILE A 385 0.73 2.65 2.53
CA ILE A 385 1.39 3.26 3.70
C ILE A 385 2.63 4.04 3.25
N SER A 386 3.51 3.42 2.47
CA SER A 386 4.76 4.04 2.01
C SER A 386 4.54 5.31 1.17
N MET A 387 3.46 5.37 0.38
CA MET A 387 3.14 6.51 -0.49
C MET A 387 2.21 7.54 0.15
N SER A 388 1.65 7.27 1.34
CA SER A 388 0.52 8.03 1.89
C SER A 388 0.78 9.53 2.02
N ALA A 389 1.91 9.92 2.62
CA ALA A 389 2.20 11.32 2.91
C ALA A 389 2.40 12.15 1.63
N ALA A 390 3.16 11.64 0.65
CA ALA A 390 3.36 12.33 -0.63
C ALA A 390 2.08 12.36 -1.47
N SER A 391 1.29 11.28 -1.47
CA SER A 391 0.01 11.25 -2.18
C SER A 391 -0.97 12.27 -1.62
N GLY A 392 -1.05 12.35 -0.28
CA GLY A 392 -1.90 13.33 0.40
C GLY A 392 -1.47 14.76 0.06
N GLN A 393 -0.17 15.05 0.11
CA GLN A 393 0.36 16.36 -0.24
C GLN A 393 0.13 16.72 -1.71
N LEU A 394 0.41 15.78 -2.63
CA LEU A 394 0.19 16.02 -4.06
C LEU A 394 -1.27 16.35 -4.37
N VAL A 395 -2.21 15.60 -3.79
CA VAL A 395 -3.65 15.87 -3.98
C VAL A 395 -4.03 17.22 -3.36
N ALA A 396 -3.52 17.55 -2.17
CA ALA A 396 -3.78 18.83 -1.52
C ALA A 396 -3.25 20.01 -2.36
N ASP A 397 -2.05 19.88 -2.93
CA ASP A 397 -1.48 20.91 -3.81
C ASP A 397 -2.34 21.12 -5.06
N LEU A 398 -2.78 20.03 -5.70
CA LEU A 398 -3.65 20.08 -6.88
C LEU A 398 -5.02 20.70 -6.56
N VAL A 399 -5.65 20.34 -5.43
CA VAL A 399 -6.94 20.88 -4.97
C VAL A 399 -6.84 22.37 -4.67
N THR A 400 -5.71 22.82 -4.13
CA THR A 400 -5.49 24.22 -3.74
C THR A 400 -4.81 25.07 -4.81
N GLY A 401 -4.48 24.48 -5.96
CA GLY A 401 -3.79 25.17 -7.07
C GLY A 401 -2.34 25.53 -6.76
N ARG A 402 -1.70 24.85 -5.80
CA ARG A 402 -0.27 25.01 -5.48
C ARG A 402 0.58 24.19 -6.45
N THR A 403 1.81 24.60 -6.66
CA THR A 403 2.79 23.80 -7.43
C THR A 403 3.25 22.61 -6.61
N PRO A 404 3.02 21.37 -7.06
CA PRO A 404 3.50 20.19 -6.36
C PRO A 404 5.03 20.09 -6.33
N ALA A 405 5.57 19.50 -5.25
CA ALA A 405 7.01 19.24 -5.12
C ALA A 405 7.51 18.11 -6.06
N ILE A 406 6.63 17.21 -6.46
CA ILE A 406 6.92 16.12 -7.41
C ILE A 406 6.08 16.29 -8.67
N ASP A 407 6.60 15.85 -9.83
CA ASP A 407 5.87 15.88 -11.10
C ASP A 407 4.57 15.05 -11.00
N PRO A 408 3.37 15.65 -11.18
CA PRO A 408 2.10 14.93 -11.14
C PRO A 408 1.83 14.08 -12.38
N ALA A 409 2.57 14.29 -13.48
CA ALA A 409 2.28 13.67 -14.78
C ALA A 409 2.21 12.13 -14.74
N PRO A 410 3.10 11.40 -14.02
CA PRO A 410 3.01 9.95 -13.96
C PRO A 410 1.74 9.41 -13.29
N TYR A 411 1.09 10.21 -12.44
CA TYR A 411 -0.03 9.77 -11.61
C TYR A 411 -1.39 10.22 -12.14
N ARG A 412 -1.44 10.99 -13.24
CA ARG A 412 -2.67 11.54 -13.82
C ARG A 412 -3.70 10.45 -14.09
N VAL A 413 -4.96 10.78 -13.80
CA VAL A 413 -6.11 9.88 -13.99
C VAL A 413 -6.37 9.63 -15.49
N GLU A 414 -6.14 10.62 -16.32
CA GLU A 414 -6.38 10.62 -17.76
C GLU A 414 -5.59 9.54 -18.50
N ARG A 415 -4.47 9.05 -17.93
CA ARG A 415 -3.71 7.95 -18.55
C ARG A 415 -4.47 6.63 -18.66
N PHE A 416 -5.64 6.55 -18.03
CA PHE A 416 -6.51 5.37 -18.04
C PHE A 416 -7.75 5.53 -18.96
N GLN A 417 -7.99 6.72 -19.49
CA GLN A 417 -9.17 7.03 -20.31
C GLN A 417 -9.00 6.62 -21.77
#